data_f1095415f71c7d9f77512d71fcd1ac99
#
_entry.id   f1095415f71c7d9f77512d71fcd1ac99
#
_cell.length_a   1.000
_cell.length_b   1.000
_cell.length_c   1.000
_cell.angle_alpha   90.00
_cell.angle_beta   90.00
_cell.angle_gamma   90.00
#
_symmetry.space_group_name_H-M   'P 1'
#
loop_
_entity.id
_entity.type
_entity.pdbx_description
1 polymer ?
#
loop_
_entity_poly.entity_id
_entity_poly.type
_entity_poly.pdbx_seq_one_letter_code
_entity_poly.pdbx_strand_id
1 'polypeptide(L)'
;DISDFYNQDLTNVELVGVLDFWGRFFFHNLHSHKTFDYLNSGVLLLNMAEIKKTRLFAKVREKMSDKKMLLPDQSALNKLATEKRIAPRCYNEQYRLHPDTKIQHFTTSFRFKPYFHTLTVKPWDVERVHSVLKLHEYDDLLKQYTELKPLLKQH
;
A
#
# COMPACT_ATOMS: atom_id res chain seq x y z
N ASP A 1 14.65 -10.06 -3.52
CA ASP A 1 14.41 -10.01 -4.95
C ASP A 1 12.90 -9.87 -5.23
N ILE A 2 12.54 -9.00 -6.19
CA ILE A 2 11.17 -8.71 -6.61
C ILE A 2 10.92 -9.07 -8.08
N SER A 3 11.83 -9.80 -8.70
CA SER A 3 11.79 -10.13 -10.14
C SER A 3 10.50 -10.87 -10.52
N ASP A 4 10.05 -11.81 -9.70
CA ASP A 4 8.83 -12.58 -9.94
C ASP A 4 7.56 -11.68 -9.92
N PHE A 5 7.57 -10.64 -9.08
CA PHE A 5 6.49 -9.66 -9.05
C PHE A 5 6.51 -8.74 -10.26
N TYR A 6 7.70 -8.31 -10.67
CA TYR A 6 7.86 -7.35 -11.77
C TYR A 6 7.66 -7.99 -13.15
N ASN A 7 8.16 -9.23 -13.37
CA ASN A 7 8.19 -9.87 -14.68
C ASN A 7 6.94 -10.72 -14.99
N GLN A 8 5.89 -10.64 -14.20
CA GLN A 8 4.67 -11.41 -14.45
C GLN A 8 3.93 -10.92 -15.70
N ASP A 9 3.21 -11.84 -16.37
CA ASP A 9 2.34 -11.48 -17.47
C ASP A 9 1.18 -10.58 -17.00
N LEU A 10 1.02 -9.43 -17.64
CA LEU A 10 -0.02 -8.45 -17.35
C LEU A 10 -1.08 -8.37 -18.46
N THR A 11 -1.17 -9.37 -19.35
CA THR A 11 -2.18 -9.40 -20.42
C THR A 11 -3.58 -9.24 -19.83
N ASN A 12 -4.31 -8.22 -20.31
CA ASN A 12 -5.66 -7.86 -19.87
C ASN A 12 -5.81 -7.52 -18.38
N VAL A 13 -4.71 -7.21 -17.68
CA VAL A 13 -4.74 -6.79 -16.26
C VAL A 13 -4.34 -5.32 -16.19
N GLU A 14 -5.10 -4.49 -15.52
CA GLU A 14 -4.79 -3.07 -15.31
C GLU A 14 -3.75 -2.88 -14.22
N LEU A 15 -3.92 -3.61 -13.11
CA LEU A 15 -3.02 -3.51 -11.96
C LEU A 15 -2.96 -4.81 -11.15
N VAL A 16 -1.81 -5.01 -10.52
CA VAL A 16 -1.58 -6.09 -9.55
C VAL A 16 -1.19 -5.47 -8.22
N GLY A 17 -1.76 -5.97 -7.14
CA GLY A 17 -1.45 -5.48 -5.79
C GLY A 17 -1.81 -6.50 -4.72
N VAL A 18 -1.46 -6.20 -3.49
CA VAL A 18 -1.77 -7.04 -2.33
C VAL A 18 -3.04 -6.54 -1.66
N LEU A 19 -3.84 -7.45 -1.12
CA LEU A 19 -5.05 -7.09 -0.36
C LEU A 19 -4.71 -6.17 0.80
N ASP A 20 -5.51 -5.12 0.97
CA ASP A 20 -5.40 -4.24 2.13
C ASP A 20 -5.81 -4.99 3.39
N PHE A 21 -4.99 -4.92 4.43
CA PHE A 21 -5.25 -5.64 5.67
C PHE A 21 -6.56 -5.20 6.34
N TRP A 22 -6.81 -3.88 6.37
CA TRP A 22 -8.01 -3.32 6.97
C TRP A 22 -9.17 -3.17 5.99
N GLY A 23 -8.87 -2.95 4.70
CA GLY A 23 -9.87 -2.75 3.65
C GLY A 23 -10.88 -3.87 3.56
N ARG A 24 -10.43 -5.11 3.70
CA ARG A 24 -11.31 -6.28 3.71
C ARG A 24 -12.32 -6.30 4.87
N PHE A 25 -12.05 -5.62 5.98
CA PHE A 25 -12.98 -5.52 7.11
C PHE A 25 -13.96 -4.37 6.97
N PHE A 26 -13.48 -3.21 6.48
CA PHE A 26 -14.28 -1.99 6.40
C PHE A 26 -15.12 -1.87 5.13
N PHE A 27 -14.67 -2.50 4.04
CA PHE A 27 -15.33 -2.40 2.74
C PHE A 27 -15.96 -3.73 2.28
N HIS A 28 -16.08 -4.69 3.18
CA HIS A 28 -16.81 -5.92 2.93
C HIS A 28 -18.28 -5.59 2.72
N ASN A 29 -18.76 -5.76 1.50
CA ASN A 29 -20.17 -5.52 1.21
C ASN A 29 -20.99 -6.68 1.80
N LEU A 30 -21.72 -6.43 2.89
CA LEU A 30 -22.55 -7.40 3.62
C LEU A 30 -23.64 -8.05 2.74
N HIS A 31 -23.87 -7.54 1.55
CA HIS A 31 -24.92 -7.98 0.63
C HIS A 31 -24.43 -8.73 -0.60
N SER A 32 -23.12 -8.87 -0.81
CA SER A 32 -22.59 -9.67 -1.91
C SER A 32 -21.67 -10.76 -1.39
N HIS A 33 -21.97 -12.01 -1.75
CA HIS A 33 -21.09 -13.18 -1.52
C HIS A 33 -19.79 -13.12 -2.35
N LYS A 34 -19.52 -12.03 -3.06
CA LYS A 34 -18.25 -11.82 -3.76
C LYS A 34 -17.26 -11.26 -2.75
N THR A 35 -16.16 -11.96 -2.54
CA THR A 35 -14.97 -11.43 -1.86
C THR A 35 -14.58 -10.12 -2.53
N PHE A 36 -14.65 -9.04 -1.77
CA PHE A 36 -14.29 -7.73 -2.30
C PHE A 36 -12.77 -7.63 -2.27
N ASP A 37 -12.16 -7.71 -3.45
CA ASP A 37 -10.72 -7.65 -3.64
C ASP A 37 -10.26 -6.19 -3.51
N TYR A 38 -10.16 -5.70 -2.28
CA TYR A 38 -9.70 -4.35 -1.99
C TYR A 38 -8.18 -4.36 -1.83
N LEU A 39 -7.49 -3.83 -2.84
CA LEU A 39 -6.03 -3.76 -2.88
C LEU A 39 -5.52 -2.55 -2.11
N ASN A 40 -4.40 -2.73 -1.42
CA ASN A 40 -3.65 -1.63 -0.85
C ASN A 40 -2.86 -0.90 -1.95
N SER A 41 -2.94 0.43 -1.98
CA SER A 41 -2.32 1.26 -3.01
C SER A 41 -0.84 1.57 -2.80
N GLY A 42 -0.25 1.10 -1.71
CA GLY A 42 1.15 1.42 -1.38
C GLY A 42 2.18 0.72 -2.24
N VAL A 43 1.86 -0.49 -2.74
CA VAL A 43 2.71 -1.22 -3.70
C VAL A 43 1.82 -1.80 -4.78
N LEU A 44 1.98 -1.31 -6.00
CA LEU A 44 1.22 -1.73 -7.17
C LEU A 44 2.15 -1.97 -8.35
N LEU A 45 1.87 -3.01 -9.12
CA LEU A 45 2.41 -3.19 -10.45
C LEU A 45 1.33 -2.75 -11.46
N LEU A 46 1.69 -1.83 -12.35
CA LEU A 46 0.75 -1.14 -13.23
C LEU A 46 1.00 -1.51 -14.69
N ASN A 47 -0.02 -2.00 -15.38
CA ASN A 47 0.01 -2.13 -16.84
C ASN A 47 -0.39 -0.80 -17.49
N MET A 48 0.59 0.02 -17.81
CA MET A 48 0.34 1.35 -18.37
C MET A 48 -0.37 1.34 -19.72
N ALA A 49 -0.24 0.27 -20.50
CA ALA A 49 -0.94 0.11 -21.76
C ALA A 49 -2.46 -0.06 -21.53
N GLU A 50 -2.84 -1.00 -20.67
CA GLU A 50 -4.25 -1.21 -20.31
C GLU A 50 -4.86 0.01 -19.58
N ILE A 51 -4.12 0.61 -18.63
CA ILE A 51 -4.56 1.81 -17.92
C ILE A 51 -4.85 2.98 -18.88
N LYS A 52 -4.05 3.16 -19.92
CA LYS A 52 -4.29 4.18 -20.97
C LYS A 52 -5.53 3.83 -21.78
N LYS A 53 -5.68 2.58 -22.21
CA LYS A 53 -6.82 2.09 -23.00
C LYS A 53 -8.14 2.25 -22.24
N THR A 54 -8.19 1.90 -20.96
CA THR A 54 -9.39 2.01 -20.13
C THR A 54 -9.61 3.41 -19.56
N ARG A 55 -8.62 4.30 -19.70
CA ARG A 55 -8.58 5.64 -19.10
C ARG A 55 -8.70 5.62 -17.56
N LEU A 56 -8.24 4.56 -16.91
CA LEU A 56 -8.41 4.35 -15.47
C LEU A 56 -7.95 5.56 -14.65
N PHE A 57 -6.74 6.09 -14.87
CA PHE A 57 -6.24 7.22 -14.11
C PHE A 57 -7.01 8.53 -14.31
N ALA A 58 -7.60 8.73 -15.47
CA ALA A 58 -8.49 9.88 -15.70
C ALA A 58 -9.76 9.76 -14.85
N LYS A 59 -10.39 8.59 -14.86
CA LYS A 59 -11.58 8.28 -14.04
C LYS A 59 -11.28 8.36 -12.53
N VAL A 60 -10.09 7.88 -12.12
CA VAL A 60 -9.65 7.96 -10.71
C VAL A 60 -9.52 9.42 -10.28
N ARG A 61 -8.84 10.28 -11.05
CA ARG A 61 -8.69 11.71 -10.72
C ARG A 61 -10.05 12.41 -10.61
N GLU A 62 -10.97 12.13 -11.52
CA GLU A 62 -12.33 12.66 -11.45
C GLU A 62 -13.05 12.21 -10.17
N LYS A 63 -12.94 10.94 -9.83
CA LYS A 63 -13.57 10.36 -8.64
C LYS A 63 -12.97 10.84 -7.32
N MET A 64 -11.67 11.14 -7.28
CA MET A 64 -10.99 11.65 -6.08
C MET A 64 -11.45 13.04 -5.64
N SER A 65 -12.11 13.80 -6.52
CA SER A 65 -12.75 15.08 -6.14
C SER A 65 -13.94 14.90 -5.20
N ASP A 66 -14.45 13.69 -5.04
CA ASP A 66 -15.52 13.35 -4.11
C ASP A 66 -14.99 13.29 -2.66
N LYS A 67 -15.25 14.33 -1.89
CA LYS A 67 -14.78 14.53 -0.51
C LYS A 67 -15.28 13.49 0.52
N LYS A 68 -16.19 12.60 0.13
CA LYS A 68 -16.78 11.58 1.02
C LYS A 68 -16.00 10.26 1.08
N MET A 69 -14.89 10.14 0.37
CA MET A 69 -14.11 8.90 0.33
C MET A 69 -13.06 8.86 1.45
N LEU A 70 -13.09 7.79 2.23
CA LEU A 70 -11.99 7.41 3.09
C LEU A 70 -10.88 6.81 2.21
N LEU A 71 -9.64 7.29 2.31
CA LEU A 71 -8.54 6.89 1.42
C LEU A 71 -8.93 7.10 -0.07
N PRO A 72 -9.06 8.36 -0.54
CA PRO A 72 -9.68 8.67 -1.83
C PRO A 72 -8.99 7.98 -3.01
N ASP A 73 -7.66 7.99 -3.06
CA ASP A 73 -6.83 7.36 -4.09
C ASP A 73 -7.02 5.85 -4.16
N GLN A 74 -6.84 5.18 -3.03
CA GLN A 74 -6.98 3.72 -2.90
C GLN A 74 -8.41 3.26 -3.20
N SER A 75 -9.40 3.97 -2.65
CA SER A 75 -10.81 3.64 -2.86
C SER A 75 -11.26 3.87 -4.30
N ALA A 76 -10.79 4.94 -4.95
CA ALA A 76 -11.10 5.20 -6.35
C ALA A 76 -10.47 4.15 -7.27
N LEU A 77 -9.21 3.79 -7.06
CA LEU A 77 -8.54 2.71 -7.80
C LEU A 77 -9.30 1.40 -7.66
N ASN A 78 -9.62 0.99 -6.43
CA ASN A 78 -10.31 -0.27 -6.18
C ASN A 78 -11.71 -0.32 -6.78
N LYS A 79 -12.41 0.81 -6.82
CA LYS A 79 -13.77 0.91 -7.39
C LYS A 79 -13.78 0.93 -8.90
N LEU A 80 -12.79 1.52 -9.54
CA LEU A 80 -12.81 1.84 -10.97
C LEU A 80 -11.96 0.89 -11.82
N ALA A 81 -10.95 0.24 -11.23
CA ALA A 81 -10.22 -0.81 -11.91
C ALA A 81 -11.12 -2.04 -12.11
N THR A 82 -11.27 -2.48 -13.36
CA THR A 82 -12.11 -3.60 -13.74
C THR A 82 -11.35 -4.92 -13.72
N GLU A 83 -10.08 -4.90 -14.09
CA GLU A 83 -9.22 -6.07 -14.20
C GLU A 83 -8.04 -5.95 -13.22
N LYS A 84 -8.22 -6.52 -12.04
CA LYS A 84 -7.23 -6.55 -10.95
C LYS A 84 -6.73 -7.96 -10.71
N ARG A 85 -5.46 -8.08 -10.33
CA ARG A 85 -4.90 -9.35 -9.86
C ARG A 85 -4.32 -9.18 -8.45
N ILE A 86 -4.59 -10.16 -7.60
CA ILE A 86 -4.06 -10.19 -6.24
C ILE A 86 -2.67 -10.82 -6.27
N ALA A 87 -1.71 -10.11 -5.69
CA ALA A 87 -0.36 -10.59 -5.45
C ALA A 87 -0.21 -11.23 -4.06
N PRO A 88 0.78 -12.10 -3.86
CA PRO A 88 1.15 -12.61 -2.55
C PRO A 88 1.50 -11.50 -1.56
N ARG A 89 1.13 -11.69 -0.29
CA ARG A 89 1.36 -10.75 0.82
C ARG A 89 2.81 -10.25 0.91
N CYS A 90 3.77 -11.11 0.64
CA CYS A 90 5.19 -10.78 0.76
C CYS A 90 5.64 -9.56 -0.06
N TYR A 91 4.89 -9.16 -1.09
CA TYR A 91 5.17 -7.96 -1.91
C TYR A 91 4.56 -6.66 -1.38
N ASN A 92 3.78 -6.71 -0.31
CA ASN A 92 3.29 -5.53 0.39
C ASN A 92 2.90 -5.92 1.82
N GLU A 93 3.92 -6.22 2.63
CA GLU A 93 3.72 -6.55 4.03
C GLU A 93 3.38 -5.30 4.83
N GLN A 94 2.17 -5.27 5.37
CA GLN A 94 1.61 -4.09 6.02
C GLN A 94 1.69 -4.12 7.55
N TYR A 95 2.04 -5.25 8.13
CA TYR A 95 1.89 -5.45 9.56
C TYR A 95 3.12 -6.00 10.26
N ARG A 96 3.57 -7.18 9.89
CA ARG A 96 4.68 -7.89 10.51
C ARG A 96 5.63 -8.40 9.45
N LEU A 97 6.90 -8.30 9.72
CA LEU A 97 7.90 -8.99 8.93
C LEU A 97 7.72 -10.50 9.06
N HIS A 98 7.85 -11.17 7.96
CA HIS A 98 7.89 -12.61 7.85
C HIS A 98 9.15 -13.01 7.09
N PRO A 99 9.64 -14.25 7.21
CA PRO A 99 10.86 -14.69 6.53
C PRO A 99 10.80 -14.55 4.99
N ASP A 100 9.60 -14.59 4.42
CA ASP A 100 9.35 -14.45 2.99
C ASP A 100 9.07 -13.01 2.53
N THR A 101 9.05 -12.02 3.44
CA THR A 101 8.77 -10.61 3.11
C THR A 101 9.78 -10.09 2.10
N LYS A 102 9.30 -9.52 1.00
CA LYS A 102 10.08 -8.87 -0.05
C LYS A 102 10.01 -7.34 0.06
N ILE A 103 8.82 -6.81 0.33
CA ILE A 103 8.58 -5.38 0.49
C ILE A 103 7.79 -5.16 1.78
N GLN A 104 8.34 -4.40 2.71
CA GLN A 104 7.59 -3.89 3.86
C GLN A 104 7.05 -2.49 3.56
N HIS A 105 5.77 -2.31 3.77
CA HIS A 105 5.07 -1.05 3.60
C HIS A 105 4.70 -0.43 4.95
N PHE A 106 5.30 0.71 5.28
CA PHE A 106 4.99 1.49 6.48
C PHE A 106 3.67 2.24 6.29
N THR A 107 2.58 1.50 6.40
CA THR A 107 1.22 2.01 6.21
C THR A 107 0.61 2.56 7.50
N THR A 108 -0.48 3.33 7.36
CA THR A 108 -1.31 3.75 8.49
C THR A 108 -2.06 2.53 9.05
N SER A 109 -1.98 2.34 10.35
CA SER A 109 -2.73 1.30 11.06
C SER A 109 -3.83 1.90 11.93
N PHE A 110 -4.89 1.13 12.12
CA PHE A 110 -5.99 1.49 13.02
C PHE A 110 -5.75 0.88 14.40
N ARG A 111 -5.97 1.67 15.44
CA ARG A 111 -5.87 1.27 16.83
C ARG A 111 -7.20 1.52 17.54
N PHE A 112 -7.59 0.57 18.40
CA PHE A 112 -8.90 0.61 19.07
C PHE A 112 -8.79 0.84 20.58
N LYS A 113 -7.57 0.80 21.12
CA LYS A 113 -7.32 1.04 22.54
C LYS A 113 -6.36 2.23 22.72
N PRO A 114 -6.58 3.12 23.69
CA PRO A 114 -7.73 3.22 24.61
C PRO A 114 -9.02 3.72 23.93
N TYR A 115 -8.92 4.36 22.75
CA TYR A 115 -10.02 4.81 21.89
C TYR A 115 -9.61 4.60 20.43
N PHE A 116 -10.55 4.69 19.51
CA PHE A 116 -10.25 4.58 18.09
C PHE A 116 -9.36 5.73 17.61
N HIS A 117 -8.22 5.41 17.05
CA HIS A 117 -7.31 6.38 16.43
C HIS A 117 -6.47 5.71 15.33
N THR A 118 -5.85 6.53 14.49
CA THR A 118 -4.91 6.07 13.48
C THR A 118 -3.48 6.24 13.98
N LEU A 119 -2.62 5.27 13.66
CA LEU A 119 -1.19 5.33 13.92
C LEU A 119 -0.45 5.26 12.59
N THR A 120 0.32 6.31 12.29
CA THR A 120 1.21 6.36 11.14
C THR A 120 2.64 6.56 11.62
N VAL A 121 3.51 5.60 11.31
CA VAL A 121 4.95 5.71 11.53
C VAL A 121 5.62 5.59 10.17
N LYS A 122 6.51 6.51 9.85
CA LYS A 122 7.21 6.53 8.56
C LYS A 122 8.65 6.02 8.73
N PRO A 123 9.26 5.41 7.71
CA PRO A 123 10.60 4.82 7.85
C PRO A 123 11.68 5.85 8.21
N TRP A 124 11.50 7.12 7.86
CA TRP A 124 12.43 8.19 8.22
C TRP A 124 12.27 8.75 9.64
N ASP A 125 11.25 8.32 10.38
CA ASP A 125 11.04 8.64 11.79
C ASP A 125 11.65 7.50 12.64
N VAL A 126 12.98 7.48 12.68
CA VAL A 126 13.78 6.40 13.28
C VAL A 126 13.41 6.13 14.73
N GLU A 127 13.21 7.20 15.52
CA GLU A 127 12.82 7.07 16.91
C GLU A 127 11.48 6.33 17.06
N ARG A 128 10.48 6.66 16.23
CA ARG A 128 9.18 5.99 16.29
C ARG A 128 9.19 4.61 15.66
N VAL A 129 10.06 4.34 14.70
CA VAL A 129 10.27 2.96 14.19
C VAL A 129 10.71 2.05 15.33
N HIS A 130 11.66 2.49 16.16
CA HIS A 130 12.13 1.72 17.31
C HIS A 130 11.14 1.70 18.48
N SER A 131 10.65 2.89 18.91
CA SER A 131 9.83 3.00 20.12
C SER A 131 8.41 2.47 19.96
N VAL A 132 7.80 2.67 18.79
CA VAL A 132 6.39 2.35 18.52
C VAL A 132 6.22 1.05 17.77
N LEU A 133 6.98 0.84 16.69
CA LEU A 133 6.88 -0.39 15.87
C LEU A 133 7.73 -1.53 16.41
N LYS A 134 8.73 -1.23 17.25
CA LYS A 134 9.69 -2.21 17.80
C LYS A 134 10.45 -2.96 16.71
N LEU A 135 10.76 -2.26 15.60
CA LEU A 135 11.50 -2.79 14.47
C LEU A 135 12.96 -2.38 14.56
N HIS A 136 13.87 -3.35 14.43
CA HIS A 136 15.31 -3.19 14.47
C HIS A 136 16.01 -3.80 13.24
N GLU A 137 15.27 -4.47 12.38
CA GLU A 137 15.79 -5.14 11.17
C GLU A 137 16.37 -4.17 10.14
N TYR A 138 16.10 -2.88 10.29
CA TYR A 138 16.55 -1.82 9.37
C TYR A 138 17.57 -0.87 9.98
N ASP A 139 18.14 -1.19 11.15
CA ASP A 139 19.01 -0.28 11.89
C ASP A 139 20.21 0.20 11.07
N ASP A 140 20.85 -0.69 10.29
CA ASP A 140 21.96 -0.32 9.42
C ASP A 140 21.53 0.69 8.33
N LEU A 141 20.36 0.49 7.72
CA LEU A 141 19.80 1.39 6.72
C LEU A 141 19.40 2.73 7.34
N LEU A 142 18.76 2.69 8.50
CA LEU A 142 18.33 3.89 9.23
C LEU A 142 19.51 4.73 9.71
N LYS A 143 20.62 4.07 10.09
CA LYS A 143 21.88 4.75 10.43
C LYS A 143 22.43 5.48 9.21
N GLN A 144 22.56 4.83 8.06
CA GLN A 144 22.98 5.46 6.81
C GLN A 144 22.10 6.67 6.45
N TYR A 145 20.78 6.52 6.54
CA TYR A 145 19.85 7.62 6.31
C TYR A 145 20.10 8.81 7.25
N THR A 146 20.34 8.55 8.52
CA THR A 146 20.60 9.59 9.52
C THR A 146 21.92 10.32 9.26
N GLU A 147 22.93 9.61 8.80
CA GLU A 147 24.24 10.17 8.41
C GLU A 147 24.16 11.05 7.15
N LEU A 148 23.32 10.66 6.18
CA LEU A 148 23.13 11.41 4.93
C LEU A 148 22.22 12.63 5.06
N LYS A 149 21.27 12.60 6.02
CA LYS A 149 20.28 13.67 6.20
C LYS A 149 20.84 15.09 6.37
N PRO A 150 21.94 15.33 7.10
CA PRO A 150 22.56 16.66 7.18
C PRO A 150 23.08 17.18 5.84
N LEU A 151 23.56 16.29 4.97
CA LEU A 151 24.12 16.66 3.67
C LEU A 151 23.06 17.20 2.70
N LEU A 152 21.80 16.73 2.84
CA LEU A 152 20.67 17.17 2.02
C LEU A 152 20.15 18.57 2.38
N LYS A 153 20.54 19.10 3.55
CA LYS A 153 20.12 20.45 3.99
C LYS A 153 21.09 21.57 3.55
N GLN A 154 22.17 21.20 2.87
CA GLN A 154 23.20 22.17 2.42
C GLN A 154 22.98 22.63 0.97
N HIS A 155 21.89 22.21 0.34
CA HIS A 155 21.43 22.64 -0.99
C HIS A 155 19.98 23.14 -0.89
#